data_cc5d7516b6a4fb6f5c46f32ed0ff56c2
#
_entry.id   cc5d7516b6a4fb6f5c46f32ed0ff56c2
#
_cell.length_a   1.000
_cell.length_b   1.000
_cell.length_c   1.000
_cell.angle_alpha   90.00
_cell.angle_beta   90.00
_cell.angle_gamma   90.00
#
_symmetry.space_group_name_H-M   'P 1'
#
loop_
_entity.id
_entity.type
_entity.pdbx_description
1 polymer ?
#
loop_
_entity_poly.entity_id
_entity_poly.type
_entity_poly.pdbx_seq_one_letter_code
_entity_poly.pdbx_strand_id
1 'polypeptide(L)'
;MSEGGPQGETGKAGNPVKPSRDLTPLVPWLLAVLSGIMEGGSFPPWEHRWLTWLPWMALAPLCWALWMLPRPASSNAKAWARHCFLLGWLSGTISFLISLQWITTVTSPGWIALSLIIGLYHALWALFAGLVLRSFGETKDPATAWLGSLRNLIVALLAAAAWVAVEWLRGTLFSGFGWNSLGVALRHSIPLIQIAGITGTAGLTFLSVLMAATAVITVERLRREIRLRRTRPHFDFMIAVLLVVLTFGYGVKKITAPPIKTTPLRVAGLQGNVPVYDYWDPKCETRIMEGYLRQSRMALTLDPDLVIWPEAATPRPLLLDEIIFNQVKEVASGTRADFLIGSVHYEQEPRGDYNSAILLTNHAGAAQIYNKVHLVPFGEFVPFRKGFPLLSWIVGNRVPYDFDPGKGPALLELSQYAPGAASAKLGPLLCFEDTLGELTRQSAALGAQLLVTLTNDGWFEHSTATRQHLANAQLRTVETGLPLLRVADTGITCLVDRFGRIRDTLSGPNGNTFIEGILQVNVPVPVHPVQTFYTRHGDLFAHACLALTVAASLAAWLAFRRRSQKGL
;
A
#
# COMPACT_ATOMS: atom_id res chain seq x y z
N MET A 1 31.88 -53.14 -78.60
CA MET A 1 32.99 -52.17 -78.33
C MET A 1 32.36 -50.80 -78.20
N SER A 2 32.79 -50.08 -77.24
CA SER A 2 32.57 -48.68 -76.85
C SER A 2 31.48 -48.42 -75.84
N GLU A 3 31.96 -48.09 -74.78
CA GLU A 3 31.53 -47.66 -73.53
C GLU A 3 30.76 -46.32 -73.58
N GLY A 4 29.73 -46.20 -72.85
CA GLY A 4 29.03 -44.94 -72.56
C GLY A 4 29.01 -44.71 -71.06
N GLY A 5 29.79 -43.74 -70.58
CA GLY A 5 29.82 -43.35 -69.16
C GLY A 5 28.67 -42.50 -68.77
N PRO A 6 28.26 -42.48 -67.46
CA PRO A 6 27.14 -41.73 -66.98
C PRO A 6 27.45 -40.25 -66.75
N GLN A 7 26.53 -39.40 -67.20
CA GLN A 7 26.53 -37.95 -66.94
C GLN A 7 26.25 -37.65 -65.47
N GLY A 8 27.09 -36.84 -64.86
CA GLY A 8 26.95 -36.38 -63.49
C GLY A 8 25.80 -35.39 -63.34
N GLU A 9 24.88 -35.68 -62.42
CA GLU A 9 23.88 -34.72 -61.89
C GLU A 9 24.59 -33.70 -61.01
N THR A 10 24.54 -32.43 -61.42
CA THR A 10 24.95 -31.28 -60.60
C THR A 10 23.95 -31.04 -59.47
N GLY A 11 24.32 -31.43 -58.25
CA GLY A 11 23.55 -31.18 -57.07
C GLY A 11 23.33 -29.67 -56.85
N LYS A 12 22.09 -29.26 -56.80
CA LYS A 12 21.69 -27.90 -56.33
C LYS A 12 22.17 -27.72 -54.91
N ALA A 13 23.11 -26.79 -54.69
CA ALA A 13 23.50 -26.33 -53.37
C ALA A 13 22.27 -25.78 -52.65
N GLY A 14 21.84 -26.47 -51.60
CA GLY A 14 20.76 -26.00 -50.70
C GLY A 14 21.22 -24.72 -50.03
N ASN A 15 20.38 -23.68 -50.09
CA ASN A 15 20.57 -22.45 -49.32
C ASN A 15 20.80 -22.78 -47.84
N PRO A 16 21.81 -22.18 -47.20
CA PRO A 16 22.02 -22.37 -45.76
C PRO A 16 20.79 -21.87 -45.01
N VAL A 17 20.08 -22.80 -44.36
CA VAL A 17 19.00 -22.46 -43.42
C VAL A 17 19.63 -21.55 -42.36
N LYS A 18 19.20 -20.28 -42.30
CA LYS A 18 19.59 -19.34 -41.23
C LYS A 18 19.26 -20.03 -39.89
N PRO A 19 20.22 -20.11 -38.95
CA PRO A 19 19.96 -20.70 -37.67
C PRO A 19 18.79 -19.92 -37.00
N SER A 20 17.75 -20.63 -36.63
CA SER A 20 16.67 -20.07 -35.83
C SER A 20 17.31 -19.45 -34.59
N ARG A 21 17.11 -18.16 -34.36
CA ARG A 21 17.58 -17.50 -33.14
C ARG A 21 17.03 -18.26 -31.95
N ASP A 22 17.93 -18.87 -31.18
CA ASP A 22 17.55 -19.51 -29.92
C ASP A 22 17.04 -18.41 -28.94
N LEU A 23 15.74 -18.35 -28.72
CA LEU A 23 15.08 -17.37 -27.82
C LEU A 23 15.13 -17.80 -26.36
N THR A 24 15.65 -18.99 -26.05
CA THR A 24 15.73 -19.55 -24.70
C THR A 24 16.35 -18.57 -23.67
N PRO A 25 17.41 -17.79 -23.98
CA PRO A 25 17.99 -16.85 -23.03
C PRO A 25 17.11 -15.62 -22.73
N LEU A 26 16.12 -15.29 -23.57
CA LEU A 26 15.22 -14.14 -23.38
C LEU A 26 14.01 -14.46 -22.49
N VAL A 27 13.65 -15.74 -22.35
CA VAL A 27 12.43 -16.15 -21.61
C VAL A 27 12.42 -15.64 -20.16
N PRO A 28 13.50 -15.73 -19.35
CA PRO A 28 13.49 -15.20 -17.99
C PRO A 28 13.21 -13.69 -17.92
N TRP A 29 13.71 -12.92 -18.88
CA TRP A 29 13.47 -11.47 -18.96
C TRP A 29 12.03 -11.14 -19.30
N LEU A 30 11.44 -11.86 -20.24
CA LEU A 30 10.01 -11.71 -20.59
C LEU A 30 9.10 -12.07 -19.40
N LEU A 31 9.46 -13.10 -18.65
CA LEU A 31 8.74 -13.48 -17.43
C LEU A 31 8.86 -12.42 -16.33
N ALA A 32 10.03 -11.79 -16.16
CA ALA A 32 10.21 -10.70 -15.23
C ALA A 32 9.36 -9.47 -15.62
N VAL A 33 9.33 -9.13 -16.92
CA VAL A 33 8.44 -8.08 -17.46
C VAL A 33 6.97 -8.41 -17.18
N LEU A 34 6.55 -9.64 -17.50
CA LEU A 34 5.18 -10.09 -17.25
C LEU A 34 4.80 -9.99 -15.77
N SER A 35 5.71 -10.40 -14.88
CA SER A 35 5.48 -10.29 -13.43
C SER A 35 5.27 -8.82 -12.99
N GLY A 36 6.09 -7.89 -13.47
CA GLY A 36 5.94 -6.47 -13.19
C GLY A 36 4.62 -5.89 -13.73
N ILE A 37 4.20 -6.30 -14.93
CA ILE A 37 2.92 -5.91 -15.51
C ILE A 37 1.75 -6.45 -14.67
N MET A 38 1.80 -7.71 -14.26
CA MET A 38 0.74 -8.32 -13.45
C MET A 38 0.63 -7.67 -12.08
N GLU A 39 1.75 -7.37 -11.43
CA GLU A 39 1.76 -6.72 -10.13
C GLU A 39 1.27 -5.27 -10.23
N GLY A 40 1.80 -4.46 -11.14
CA GLY A 40 1.35 -3.09 -11.38
C GLY A 40 -0.13 -3.03 -11.79
N GLY A 41 -0.58 -4.00 -12.58
CA GLY A 41 -1.99 -4.16 -13.01
C GLY A 41 -2.94 -4.65 -11.90
N SER A 42 -2.42 -5.01 -10.72
CA SER A 42 -3.25 -5.39 -9.56
C SER A 42 -3.85 -4.20 -8.81
N PHE A 43 -3.50 -2.98 -9.20
CA PHE A 43 -3.92 -1.73 -8.56
C PHE A 43 -4.75 -0.85 -9.50
N PRO A 44 -5.53 0.14 -8.98
CA PRO A 44 -6.22 1.10 -9.84
C PRO A 44 -5.30 1.75 -10.88
N PRO A 45 -5.76 1.96 -12.12
CA PRO A 45 -7.12 1.81 -12.66
C PRO A 45 -7.44 0.42 -13.21
N TRP A 46 -6.52 -0.53 -13.17
CA TRP A 46 -6.59 -1.82 -13.86
C TRP A 46 -7.40 -2.88 -13.12
N GLU A 47 -7.94 -2.57 -11.96
CA GLU A 47 -8.68 -3.45 -11.05
C GLU A 47 -10.10 -3.82 -11.54
N HIS A 48 -10.20 -4.46 -12.68
CA HIS A 48 -11.46 -5.00 -13.15
C HIS A 48 -11.82 -6.28 -12.40
N ARG A 49 -13.13 -6.57 -12.24
CA ARG A 49 -13.62 -7.76 -11.50
C ARG A 49 -13.00 -9.08 -11.97
N TRP A 50 -12.72 -9.22 -13.25
CA TRP A 50 -12.09 -10.41 -13.82
C TRP A 50 -10.57 -10.47 -13.64
N LEU A 51 -9.94 -9.40 -13.12
CA LEU A 51 -8.50 -9.34 -12.81
C LEU A 51 -8.19 -9.52 -11.31
N THR A 52 -9.20 -9.78 -10.46
CA THR A 52 -9.01 -9.97 -9.01
C THR A 52 -8.11 -11.16 -8.64
N TRP A 53 -7.81 -12.05 -9.59
CA TRP A 53 -6.85 -13.13 -9.43
C TRP A 53 -5.38 -12.69 -9.62
N LEU A 54 -5.13 -11.51 -10.25
CA LEU A 54 -3.77 -11.04 -10.54
C LEU A 54 -2.86 -11.02 -9.30
N PRO A 55 -3.27 -10.46 -8.15
CA PRO A 55 -2.41 -10.41 -6.97
C PRO A 55 -1.92 -11.80 -6.54
N TRP A 56 -2.73 -12.84 -6.72
CA TRP A 56 -2.38 -14.21 -6.34
C TRP A 56 -1.30 -14.84 -7.21
N MET A 57 -1.12 -14.34 -8.44
CA MET A 57 -0.21 -14.89 -9.43
C MET A 57 0.83 -13.89 -9.93
N ALA A 58 0.81 -12.65 -9.43
CA ALA A 58 1.66 -11.57 -9.92
C ALA A 58 3.16 -11.93 -9.91
N LEU A 59 3.61 -12.61 -8.88
CA LEU A 59 5.02 -13.01 -8.74
C LEU A 59 5.34 -14.39 -9.34
N ALA A 60 4.34 -15.15 -9.80
CA ALA A 60 4.59 -16.48 -10.36
C ALA A 60 5.54 -16.45 -11.58
N PRO A 61 5.41 -15.51 -12.56
CA PRO A 61 6.35 -15.43 -13.66
C PRO A 61 7.79 -15.13 -13.20
N LEU A 62 7.99 -14.23 -12.22
CA LEU A 62 9.31 -13.93 -11.68
C LEU A 62 9.89 -15.13 -10.92
N CYS A 63 9.10 -15.83 -10.11
CA CYS A 63 9.51 -17.07 -9.46
C CYS A 63 9.98 -18.10 -10.48
N TRP A 64 9.27 -18.23 -11.59
CA TRP A 64 9.62 -19.15 -12.67
C TRP A 64 10.90 -18.71 -13.38
N ALA A 65 11.05 -17.42 -13.68
CA ALA A 65 12.27 -16.86 -14.28
C ALA A 65 13.51 -17.19 -13.43
N LEU A 66 13.42 -16.97 -12.11
CA LEU A 66 14.50 -17.26 -11.17
C LEU A 66 14.83 -18.77 -11.11
N TRP A 67 13.81 -19.62 -11.18
CA TRP A 67 13.97 -21.07 -11.20
C TRP A 67 14.65 -21.58 -12.49
N MET A 68 14.35 -20.96 -13.64
CA MET A 68 14.94 -21.32 -14.94
C MET A 68 16.43 -21.00 -15.05
N LEU A 69 16.96 -20.09 -14.23
CA LEU A 69 18.37 -19.73 -14.29
C LEU A 69 19.28 -20.95 -14.05
N PRO A 70 20.32 -21.18 -14.85
CA PRO A 70 21.21 -22.32 -14.66
C PRO A 70 21.90 -22.24 -13.29
N ARG A 71 22.13 -23.41 -12.69
CA ARG A 71 22.90 -23.48 -11.43
C ARG A 71 24.32 -22.95 -11.68
N PRO A 72 24.83 -21.99 -10.90
CA PRO A 72 26.20 -21.54 -11.10
C PRO A 72 27.16 -22.64 -10.72
N ALA A 73 28.15 -22.90 -11.61
CA ALA A 73 29.42 -23.43 -11.13
C ALA A 73 30.01 -22.39 -10.15
N SER A 74 30.86 -22.81 -9.21
CA SER A 74 31.46 -21.90 -8.22
C SER A 74 32.15 -20.66 -8.87
N SER A 75 32.68 -20.81 -10.08
CA SER A 75 33.27 -19.74 -10.89
C SER A 75 32.25 -18.67 -11.37
N ASN A 76 30.97 -18.99 -11.51
CA ASN A 76 29.94 -18.10 -12.09
C ASN A 76 28.88 -17.57 -11.08
N ALA A 77 29.12 -17.74 -9.78
CA ALA A 77 28.17 -17.33 -8.74
C ALA A 77 27.83 -15.82 -8.79
N LYS A 78 28.82 -14.96 -9.05
CA LYS A 78 28.61 -13.50 -9.18
C LYS A 78 27.73 -13.15 -10.39
N ALA A 79 27.98 -13.77 -11.55
CA ALA A 79 27.17 -13.53 -12.75
C ALA A 79 25.73 -13.96 -12.54
N TRP A 80 25.53 -15.09 -11.89
CA TRP A 80 24.20 -15.58 -11.53
C TRP A 80 23.47 -14.63 -10.57
N ALA A 81 24.13 -14.20 -9.49
CA ALA A 81 23.54 -13.27 -8.53
C ALA A 81 23.14 -11.95 -9.23
N ARG A 82 23.98 -11.46 -10.15
CA ARG A 82 23.67 -10.30 -10.98
C ARG A 82 22.41 -10.53 -11.83
N HIS A 83 22.22 -11.71 -12.42
CA HIS A 83 21.01 -12.02 -13.19
C HIS A 83 19.76 -12.03 -12.30
N CYS A 84 19.80 -12.67 -11.12
CA CYS A 84 18.69 -12.64 -10.18
C CYS A 84 18.35 -11.20 -9.79
N PHE A 85 19.36 -10.39 -9.46
CA PHE A 85 19.18 -8.98 -9.10
C PHE A 85 18.51 -8.19 -10.23
N LEU A 86 19.02 -8.29 -11.45
CA LEU A 86 18.50 -7.55 -12.59
C LEU A 86 17.08 -7.98 -12.99
N LEU A 87 16.74 -9.27 -12.91
CA LEU A 87 15.37 -9.75 -13.16
C LEU A 87 14.40 -9.18 -12.12
N GLY A 88 14.76 -9.19 -10.83
CA GLY A 88 13.96 -8.58 -9.79
C GLY A 88 13.82 -7.07 -9.96
N TRP A 89 14.93 -6.37 -10.24
CA TRP A 89 14.92 -4.94 -10.46
C TRP A 89 14.06 -4.54 -11.66
N LEU A 90 14.16 -5.26 -12.77
CA LEU A 90 13.32 -5.04 -13.95
C LEU A 90 11.84 -5.23 -13.63
N SER A 91 11.48 -6.33 -12.95
CA SER A 91 10.10 -6.61 -12.55
C SER A 91 9.55 -5.51 -11.65
N GLY A 92 10.27 -5.14 -10.59
CA GLY A 92 9.85 -4.09 -9.66
C GLY A 92 9.76 -2.71 -10.31
N THR A 93 10.73 -2.36 -11.16
CA THR A 93 10.70 -1.09 -11.89
C THR A 93 9.46 -1.00 -12.78
N ILE A 94 9.13 -2.06 -13.53
CA ILE A 94 7.94 -2.09 -14.39
C ILE A 94 6.66 -2.01 -13.54
N SER A 95 6.58 -2.74 -12.43
CA SER A 95 5.44 -2.70 -11.51
C SER A 95 5.18 -1.27 -11.03
N PHE A 96 6.22 -0.55 -10.60
CA PHE A 96 6.07 0.81 -10.11
C PHE A 96 5.89 1.85 -11.22
N LEU A 97 6.48 1.69 -12.39
CA LEU A 97 6.19 2.54 -13.55
C LEU A 97 4.70 2.49 -13.92
N ILE A 98 4.07 1.31 -13.83
CA ILE A 98 2.64 1.14 -14.10
C ILE A 98 1.78 1.68 -12.96
N SER A 99 2.05 1.24 -11.72
CA SER A 99 1.19 1.56 -10.57
C SER A 99 1.33 3.00 -10.08
N LEU A 100 2.49 3.65 -10.28
CA LEU A 100 2.75 5.02 -9.86
C LEU A 100 2.74 6.02 -11.02
N GLN A 101 2.15 5.67 -12.17
CA GLN A 101 2.06 6.58 -13.32
C GLN A 101 1.44 7.93 -12.97
N TRP A 102 0.57 7.98 -11.98
CA TRP A 102 -0.05 9.22 -11.51
C TRP A 102 0.96 10.27 -10.99
N ILE A 103 2.17 9.88 -10.59
CA ILE A 103 3.21 10.83 -10.19
C ILE A 103 3.64 11.74 -11.35
N THR A 104 3.34 11.36 -12.60
CA THR A 104 3.61 12.21 -13.77
C THR A 104 2.86 13.55 -13.72
N THR A 105 1.73 13.63 -13.00
CA THR A 105 1.00 14.90 -12.77
C THR A 105 1.85 15.86 -11.92
N VAL A 106 2.68 15.33 -11.04
CA VAL A 106 3.59 16.12 -10.20
C VAL A 106 4.95 16.27 -10.88
N THR A 107 5.59 15.16 -11.30
CA THR A 107 6.92 15.18 -11.90
C THR A 107 7.24 13.90 -12.67
N SER A 108 7.44 13.97 -13.98
CA SER A 108 7.82 12.81 -14.80
C SER A 108 9.21 12.26 -14.47
N PRO A 109 10.27 13.08 -14.26
CA PRO A 109 11.55 12.57 -13.81
C PRO A 109 11.50 11.90 -12.43
N GLY A 110 10.71 12.47 -11.49
CA GLY A 110 10.51 11.91 -10.16
C GLY A 110 9.82 10.54 -10.20
N TRP A 111 8.82 10.37 -11.06
CA TRP A 111 8.17 9.08 -11.30
C TRP A 111 9.16 7.99 -11.74
N ILE A 112 10.02 8.29 -12.72
CA ILE A 112 11.03 7.33 -13.20
C ILE A 112 12.05 7.04 -12.09
N ALA A 113 12.60 8.08 -11.45
CA ALA A 113 13.61 7.92 -10.41
C ALA A 113 13.08 7.10 -9.22
N LEU A 114 11.86 7.40 -8.73
CA LEU A 114 11.24 6.66 -7.65
C LEU A 114 11.03 5.20 -8.04
N SER A 115 10.49 4.92 -9.22
CA SER A 115 10.26 3.55 -9.70
C SER A 115 11.54 2.73 -9.79
N LEU A 116 12.64 3.32 -10.23
CA LEU A 116 13.96 2.69 -10.27
C LEU A 116 14.50 2.38 -8.86
N ILE A 117 14.35 3.33 -7.92
CA ILE A 117 14.85 3.20 -6.55
C ILE A 117 14.05 2.14 -5.79
N ILE A 118 12.71 2.22 -5.79
CA ILE A 118 11.90 1.25 -5.05
C ILE A 118 11.88 -0.13 -5.72
N GLY A 119 12.15 -0.21 -7.03
CA GLY A 119 12.39 -1.48 -7.73
C GLY A 119 13.57 -2.28 -7.16
N LEU A 120 14.53 -1.63 -6.48
CA LEU A 120 15.66 -2.31 -5.80
C LEU A 120 15.20 -3.28 -4.70
N TYR A 121 14.07 -3.03 -4.05
CA TYR A 121 13.52 -3.96 -3.05
C TYR A 121 13.12 -5.30 -3.69
N HIS A 122 12.57 -5.27 -4.91
CA HIS A 122 12.31 -6.50 -5.69
C HIS A 122 13.61 -7.21 -6.08
N ALA A 123 14.65 -6.46 -6.40
CA ALA A 123 15.97 -7.04 -6.68
C ALA A 123 16.56 -7.76 -5.47
N LEU A 124 16.45 -7.17 -4.27
CA LEU A 124 16.88 -7.81 -3.02
C LEU A 124 16.10 -9.10 -2.75
N TRP A 125 14.78 -9.07 -2.93
CA TRP A 125 13.98 -10.28 -2.81
C TRP A 125 14.37 -11.34 -3.83
N ALA A 126 14.58 -10.96 -5.08
CA ALA A 126 14.93 -11.90 -6.16
C ALA A 126 16.27 -12.60 -5.93
N LEU A 127 17.25 -11.92 -5.33
CA LEU A 127 18.50 -12.53 -4.87
C LEU A 127 18.23 -13.63 -3.85
N PHE A 128 17.44 -13.35 -2.82
CA PHE A 128 17.09 -14.32 -1.80
C PHE A 128 16.24 -15.47 -2.36
N ALA A 129 15.16 -15.13 -3.08
CA ALA A 129 14.25 -16.10 -3.68
C ALA A 129 14.99 -17.04 -4.67
N GLY A 130 15.90 -16.51 -5.46
CA GLY A 130 16.73 -17.31 -6.36
C GLY A 130 17.60 -18.32 -5.63
N LEU A 131 18.14 -17.98 -4.44
CA LEU A 131 18.90 -18.91 -3.60
C LEU A 131 18.00 -20.00 -3.03
N VAL A 132 16.82 -19.63 -2.53
CA VAL A 132 15.90 -20.55 -1.83
C VAL A 132 15.15 -21.44 -2.82
N LEU A 133 14.59 -20.88 -3.90
CA LEU A 133 13.86 -21.65 -4.93
C LEU A 133 14.69 -22.75 -5.59
N ARG A 134 16.01 -22.60 -5.61
CA ARG A 134 16.93 -23.65 -6.10
C ARG A 134 17.00 -24.86 -5.21
N SER A 135 16.72 -24.69 -3.93
CA SER A 135 16.81 -25.77 -2.96
C SER A 135 15.60 -26.70 -2.99
N PHE A 136 14.53 -26.32 -3.73
CA PHE A 136 13.43 -27.26 -3.92
C PHE A 136 13.82 -28.39 -4.87
N GLY A 137 13.40 -29.58 -4.58
CA GLY A 137 13.73 -30.74 -5.38
C GLY A 137 13.07 -31.98 -4.87
N GLU A 138 12.98 -32.95 -5.74
CA GLU A 138 12.43 -34.25 -5.40
C GLU A 138 13.45 -35.09 -4.64
N THR A 139 12.94 -35.84 -3.67
CA THR A 139 13.67 -36.98 -3.14
C THR A 139 13.61 -38.10 -4.19
N LYS A 140 14.73 -38.79 -4.41
CA LYS A 140 14.80 -39.89 -5.39
C LYS A 140 13.96 -41.10 -4.95
N ASP A 141 13.76 -41.25 -3.66
CA ASP A 141 13.03 -42.36 -3.06
C ASP A 141 11.53 -42.04 -2.93
N PRO A 142 10.64 -42.88 -3.47
CA PRO A 142 9.20 -42.75 -3.33
C PRO A 142 8.70 -42.75 -1.88
N ALA A 143 9.35 -43.50 -0.99
CA ALA A 143 8.98 -43.59 0.44
C ALA A 143 9.14 -42.24 1.15
N THR A 144 10.01 -41.34 0.65
CA THR A 144 10.29 -40.02 1.21
C THR A 144 9.69 -38.88 0.41
N ALA A 145 8.73 -39.17 -0.49
CA ALA A 145 8.10 -38.15 -1.36
C ALA A 145 7.43 -37.00 -0.58
N TRP A 146 6.91 -37.28 0.62
CA TRP A 146 6.33 -36.27 1.51
C TRP A 146 7.38 -35.26 2.03
N LEU A 147 8.65 -35.71 2.24
CA LEU A 147 9.76 -34.81 2.59
C LEU A 147 10.05 -33.81 1.45
N GLY A 148 9.86 -34.23 0.19
CA GLY A 148 9.94 -33.34 -0.97
C GLY A 148 8.89 -32.23 -0.91
N SER A 149 7.62 -32.58 -0.60
CA SER A 149 6.55 -31.58 -0.44
C SER A 149 6.79 -30.66 0.77
N LEU A 150 7.27 -31.19 1.91
CA LEU A 150 7.60 -30.37 3.08
C LEU A 150 8.72 -29.38 2.76
N ARG A 151 9.78 -29.84 2.09
CA ARG A 151 10.87 -28.97 1.64
C ARG A 151 10.37 -27.86 0.71
N ASN A 152 9.51 -28.18 -0.23
CA ASN A 152 8.91 -27.22 -1.15
C ASN A 152 8.06 -26.19 -0.42
N LEU A 153 7.27 -26.63 0.57
CA LEU A 153 6.51 -25.74 1.43
C LEU A 153 7.43 -24.76 2.19
N ILE A 154 8.51 -25.27 2.79
CA ILE A 154 9.49 -24.43 3.50
C ILE A 154 10.08 -23.38 2.54
N VAL A 155 10.44 -23.77 1.32
CA VAL A 155 10.96 -22.86 0.29
C VAL A 155 9.96 -21.77 -0.04
N ALA A 156 8.68 -22.12 -0.24
CA ALA A 156 7.62 -21.15 -0.54
C ALA A 156 7.34 -20.21 0.64
N LEU A 157 7.34 -20.75 1.89
CA LEU A 157 7.18 -19.96 3.11
C LEU A 157 8.33 -18.96 3.28
N LEU A 158 9.58 -19.36 3.02
CA LEU A 158 10.75 -18.48 3.08
C LEU A 158 10.69 -17.39 2.00
N ALA A 159 10.27 -17.72 0.77
CA ALA A 159 10.10 -16.74 -0.29
C ALA A 159 9.01 -15.72 0.07
N ALA A 160 7.90 -16.17 0.66
CA ALA A 160 6.82 -15.29 1.12
C ALA A 160 7.26 -14.40 2.30
N ALA A 161 7.97 -14.97 3.28
CA ALA A 161 8.51 -14.20 4.40
C ALA A 161 9.50 -13.13 3.95
N ALA A 162 10.37 -13.47 3.00
CA ALA A 162 11.33 -12.52 2.44
C ALA A 162 10.65 -11.37 1.68
N TRP A 163 9.55 -11.63 0.98
CA TRP A 163 8.79 -10.56 0.33
C TRP A 163 8.17 -9.61 1.35
N VAL A 164 7.51 -10.15 2.38
CA VAL A 164 6.99 -9.34 3.49
C VAL A 164 8.09 -8.50 4.13
N ALA A 165 9.27 -9.08 4.34
CA ALA A 165 10.41 -8.37 4.92
C ALA A 165 10.85 -7.17 4.06
N VAL A 166 10.95 -7.34 2.72
CA VAL A 166 11.35 -6.23 1.85
C VAL A 166 10.25 -5.19 1.66
N GLU A 167 8.96 -5.58 1.67
CA GLU A 167 7.85 -4.61 1.68
C GLU A 167 7.84 -3.80 2.97
N TRP A 168 8.05 -4.44 4.13
CA TRP A 168 8.12 -3.76 5.41
C TRP A 168 9.30 -2.78 5.45
N LEU A 169 10.49 -3.20 4.97
CA LEU A 169 11.65 -2.32 4.84
C LEU A 169 11.36 -1.12 3.90
N ARG A 170 10.67 -1.35 2.78
CA ARG A 170 10.24 -0.27 1.88
C ARG A 170 9.29 0.72 2.57
N GLY A 171 8.42 0.22 3.43
CA GLY A 171 7.46 1.04 4.19
C GLY A 171 8.06 1.79 5.39
N THR A 172 9.31 1.49 5.79
CA THR A 172 9.90 2.04 7.03
C THR A 172 11.23 2.75 6.82
N LEU A 173 12.09 2.30 5.89
CA LEU A 173 13.39 2.92 5.65
C LEU A 173 13.26 4.25 4.89
N PHE A 174 14.12 5.22 5.23
CA PHE A 174 14.23 6.53 4.55
C PHE A 174 12.91 7.32 4.50
N SER A 175 12.19 7.44 5.60
CA SER A 175 10.82 7.94 5.75
C SER A 175 9.73 6.99 5.26
N GLY A 176 10.07 5.89 4.58
CA GLY A 176 9.14 4.87 4.15
C GLY A 176 8.28 5.24 2.94
N PHE A 177 8.06 4.28 2.05
CA PHE A 177 7.07 4.38 0.98
C PHE A 177 6.28 3.05 0.89
N GLY A 178 5.30 2.90 1.80
CA GLY A 178 4.46 1.69 1.90
C GLY A 178 3.35 1.58 0.85
N TRP A 179 3.28 2.53 -0.07
CA TRP A 179 2.22 2.61 -1.09
C TRP A 179 2.12 1.33 -1.94
N ASN A 180 0.88 0.84 -2.14
CA ASN A 180 0.60 -0.33 -2.97
C ASN A 180 1.42 -1.58 -2.58
N SER A 181 1.40 -1.99 -1.30
CA SER A 181 1.83 -3.33 -0.92
C SER A 181 0.91 -4.39 -1.58
N LEU A 182 1.46 -5.56 -1.91
CA LEU A 182 0.70 -6.59 -2.63
C LEU A 182 -0.57 -7.02 -1.86
N GLY A 183 -0.55 -6.95 -0.52
CA GLY A 183 -1.71 -7.23 0.31
C GLY A 183 -2.88 -6.26 0.11
N VAL A 184 -2.60 -5.00 -0.26
CA VAL A 184 -3.65 -3.99 -0.55
C VAL A 184 -4.45 -4.37 -1.80
N ALA A 185 -3.83 -5.04 -2.75
CA ALA A 185 -4.52 -5.50 -3.96
C ALA A 185 -5.64 -6.54 -3.68
N LEU A 186 -5.63 -7.18 -2.50
CA LEU A 186 -6.67 -8.13 -2.06
C LEU A 186 -7.88 -7.47 -1.38
N ARG A 187 -7.94 -6.15 -1.29
CA ARG A 187 -8.96 -5.38 -0.55
C ARG A 187 -10.40 -5.66 -0.95
N HIS A 188 -10.64 -6.11 -2.17
CA HIS A 188 -11.99 -6.43 -2.65
C HIS A 188 -12.60 -7.68 -1.99
N SER A 189 -11.78 -8.56 -1.43
CA SER A 189 -12.23 -9.74 -0.70
C SER A 189 -12.40 -9.42 0.79
N ILE A 190 -13.54 -8.83 1.15
CA ILE A 190 -13.84 -8.42 2.53
C ILE A 190 -13.57 -9.54 3.55
N PRO A 191 -13.92 -10.83 3.31
CA PRO A 191 -13.55 -11.88 4.26
C PRO A 191 -12.03 -12.08 4.39
N LEU A 192 -11.28 -12.07 3.29
CA LEU A 192 -9.83 -12.30 3.36
C LEU A 192 -9.10 -11.18 4.11
N ILE A 193 -9.47 -9.93 3.86
CA ILE A 193 -8.77 -8.80 4.50
C ILE A 193 -8.93 -8.77 6.01
N GLN A 194 -9.88 -9.52 6.61
CA GLN A 194 -10.06 -9.55 8.06
C GLN A 194 -8.85 -10.07 8.83
N ILE A 195 -7.97 -10.83 8.18
CA ILE A 195 -6.73 -11.30 8.79
C ILE A 195 -5.77 -10.15 9.14
N ALA A 196 -5.91 -8.98 8.48
CA ALA A 196 -5.12 -7.80 8.77
C ALA A 196 -5.30 -7.31 10.22
N GLY A 197 -6.41 -7.61 10.88
CA GLY A 197 -6.58 -7.36 12.31
C GLY A 197 -5.66 -8.22 13.21
N ILE A 198 -4.98 -9.23 12.66
CA ILE A 198 -3.98 -10.06 13.35
C ILE A 198 -2.58 -9.75 12.86
N THR A 199 -2.37 -9.77 11.55
CA THR A 199 -1.04 -9.76 10.92
C THR A 199 -0.66 -8.42 10.30
N GLY A 200 -1.54 -7.42 10.37
CA GLY A 200 -1.45 -6.27 9.47
C GLY A 200 -1.68 -6.69 8.01
N THR A 201 -1.55 -5.75 7.10
CA THR A 201 -1.59 -6.01 5.64
C THR A 201 -0.53 -7.02 5.19
N ALA A 202 0.55 -7.18 5.96
CA ALA A 202 1.65 -8.11 5.71
C ALA A 202 1.21 -9.57 5.56
N GLY A 203 0.19 -10.03 6.31
CA GLY A 203 -0.34 -11.38 6.18
C GLY A 203 -1.03 -11.64 4.84
N LEU A 204 -1.68 -10.64 4.28
CA LEU A 204 -2.29 -10.72 2.93
C LEU A 204 -1.21 -10.83 1.85
N THR A 205 -0.19 -10.00 1.94
CA THR A 205 1.02 -10.10 1.09
C THR A 205 1.63 -11.48 1.16
N PHE A 206 1.83 -12.00 2.39
CA PHE A 206 2.39 -13.33 2.61
C PHE A 206 1.59 -14.44 1.91
N LEU A 207 0.26 -14.44 2.04
CA LEU A 207 -0.62 -15.43 1.39
C LEU A 207 -0.52 -15.35 -0.13
N SER A 208 -0.50 -14.15 -0.69
CA SER A 208 -0.38 -13.92 -2.12
C SER A 208 0.92 -14.51 -2.69
N VAL A 209 2.06 -14.21 -2.06
CA VAL A 209 3.37 -14.72 -2.49
C VAL A 209 3.49 -16.22 -2.29
N LEU A 210 2.96 -16.75 -1.18
CA LEU A 210 2.92 -18.18 -0.91
C LEU A 210 2.17 -18.94 -2.01
N MET A 211 1.02 -18.42 -2.44
CA MET A 211 0.24 -19.02 -3.53
C MET A 211 1.00 -18.97 -4.85
N ALA A 212 1.61 -17.84 -5.21
CA ALA A 212 2.41 -17.71 -6.43
C ALA A 212 3.59 -18.71 -6.45
N ALA A 213 4.34 -18.78 -5.36
CA ALA A 213 5.51 -19.67 -5.24
C ALA A 213 5.10 -21.15 -5.28
N THR A 214 4.08 -21.55 -4.52
CA THR A 214 3.60 -22.95 -4.52
C THR A 214 2.98 -23.34 -5.85
N ALA A 215 2.30 -22.45 -6.56
CA ALA A 215 1.78 -22.70 -7.89
C ALA A 215 2.90 -23.03 -8.89
N VAL A 216 3.97 -22.24 -8.90
CA VAL A 216 5.14 -22.50 -9.78
C VAL A 216 5.79 -23.84 -9.44
N ILE A 217 6.03 -24.11 -8.17
CA ILE A 217 6.59 -25.39 -7.70
C ILE A 217 5.71 -26.56 -8.14
N THR A 218 4.40 -26.43 -7.99
CA THR A 218 3.42 -27.48 -8.36
C THR A 218 3.42 -27.73 -9.86
N VAL A 219 3.38 -26.68 -10.68
CA VAL A 219 3.41 -26.82 -12.16
C VAL A 219 4.69 -27.53 -12.60
N GLU A 220 5.84 -27.18 -12.05
CA GLU A 220 7.12 -27.82 -12.41
C GLU A 220 7.17 -29.29 -11.95
N ARG A 221 6.60 -29.61 -10.80
CA ARG A 221 6.50 -30.99 -10.34
C ARG A 221 5.57 -31.79 -11.25
N LEU A 222 4.37 -31.28 -11.55
CA LEU A 222 3.42 -31.94 -12.45
C LEU A 222 4.05 -32.23 -13.83
N ARG A 223 4.77 -31.27 -14.40
CA ARG A 223 5.50 -31.48 -15.67
C ARG A 223 6.49 -32.65 -15.61
N ARG A 224 7.21 -32.81 -14.48
CA ARG A 224 8.13 -33.92 -14.28
C ARG A 224 7.40 -35.24 -14.03
N GLU A 225 6.33 -35.23 -13.23
CA GLU A 225 5.51 -36.40 -12.93
C GLU A 225 4.87 -36.97 -14.20
N ILE A 226 4.35 -36.12 -15.08
CA ILE A 226 3.81 -36.52 -16.38
C ILE A 226 4.90 -37.22 -17.22
N ARG A 227 6.12 -36.65 -17.29
CA ARG A 227 7.24 -37.25 -18.01
C ARG A 227 7.66 -38.60 -17.44
N LEU A 228 7.62 -38.73 -16.12
CA LEU A 228 8.07 -39.93 -15.40
C LEU A 228 6.94 -40.94 -15.20
N ARG A 229 5.70 -40.63 -15.60
CA ARG A 229 4.48 -41.43 -15.39
C ARG A 229 4.31 -41.84 -13.91
N ARG A 230 4.58 -40.91 -12.99
CA ARG A 230 4.49 -41.10 -11.53
C ARG A 230 3.68 -39.98 -10.92
N THR A 231 2.78 -40.28 -10.01
CA THR A 231 2.03 -39.29 -9.21
C THR A 231 2.57 -39.24 -7.80
N ARG A 232 2.62 -38.05 -7.23
CA ARG A 232 3.08 -37.80 -5.85
C ARG A 232 2.14 -36.83 -5.15
N PRO A 233 2.00 -36.89 -3.81
CA PRO A 233 1.16 -35.96 -3.09
C PRO A 233 1.75 -34.53 -3.14
N HIS A 234 0.87 -33.54 -3.36
CA HIS A 234 1.18 -32.10 -3.42
C HIS A 234 0.75 -31.40 -2.11
N PHE A 235 1.24 -31.85 -0.96
CA PHE A 235 0.88 -31.29 0.35
C PHE A 235 1.25 -29.81 0.47
N ASP A 236 2.32 -29.37 -0.18
CA ASP A 236 2.77 -28.00 -0.26
C ASP A 236 1.68 -27.05 -0.80
N PHE A 237 1.11 -27.37 -1.95
CA PHE A 237 0.01 -26.60 -2.55
C PHE A 237 -1.29 -26.74 -1.74
N MET A 238 -1.60 -27.95 -1.27
CA MET A 238 -2.81 -28.19 -0.46
C MET A 238 -2.79 -27.35 0.83
N ILE A 239 -1.64 -27.25 1.51
CA ILE A 239 -1.50 -26.42 2.73
C ILE A 239 -1.63 -24.94 2.40
N ALA A 240 -1.05 -24.46 1.30
CA ALA A 240 -1.21 -23.08 0.88
C ALA A 240 -2.68 -22.72 0.63
N VAL A 241 -3.42 -23.58 -0.11
CA VAL A 241 -4.85 -23.42 -0.33
C VAL A 241 -5.63 -23.48 0.98
N LEU A 242 -5.31 -24.42 1.85
CA LEU A 242 -5.96 -24.54 3.16
C LEU A 242 -5.78 -23.27 4.00
N LEU A 243 -4.59 -22.67 4.02
CA LEU A 243 -4.35 -21.40 4.71
C LEU A 243 -5.25 -20.27 4.16
N VAL A 244 -5.42 -20.18 2.85
CA VAL A 244 -6.34 -19.20 2.24
C VAL A 244 -7.79 -19.47 2.65
N VAL A 245 -8.23 -20.75 2.62
CA VAL A 245 -9.59 -21.15 3.02
C VAL A 245 -9.85 -20.85 4.50
N LEU A 246 -8.90 -21.18 5.38
CA LEU A 246 -8.99 -20.87 6.82
C LEU A 246 -9.01 -19.37 7.08
N THR A 247 -8.21 -18.60 6.37
CA THR A 247 -8.22 -17.12 6.45
C THR A 247 -9.57 -16.56 6.00
N PHE A 248 -10.12 -17.07 4.91
CA PHE A 248 -11.45 -16.67 4.43
C PHE A 248 -12.54 -17.04 5.46
N GLY A 249 -12.52 -18.27 5.98
CA GLY A 249 -13.46 -18.73 7.01
C GLY A 249 -13.39 -17.91 8.30
N TYR A 250 -12.17 -17.56 8.74
CA TYR A 250 -11.97 -16.64 9.86
C TYR A 250 -12.65 -15.28 9.60
N GLY A 251 -12.46 -14.73 8.41
CA GLY A 251 -13.06 -13.46 8.05
C GLY A 251 -14.57 -13.51 7.97
N VAL A 252 -15.16 -14.57 7.42
CA VAL A 252 -16.62 -14.78 7.42
C VAL A 252 -17.14 -14.78 8.87
N LYS A 253 -16.52 -15.58 9.76
CA LYS A 253 -16.88 -15.62 11.18
C LYS A 253 -16.80 -14.23 11.83
N LYS A 254 -15.75 -13.43 11.53
CA LYS A 254 -15.59 -12.09 12.09
C LYS A 254 -16.67 -11.12 11.62
N ILE A 255 -17.06 -11.18 10.35
CA ILE A 255 -18.04 -10.30 9.75
C ILE A 255 -19.47 -10.63 10.21
N THR A 256 -19.76 -11.92 10.46
CA THR A 256 -21.07 -12.40 10.94
C THR A 256 -21.20 -12.43 12.45
N ALA A 257 -20.16 -12.04 13.18
CA ALA A 257 -20.22 -11.92 14.63
C ALA A 257 -21.28 -10.87 15.06
N PRO A 258 -21.88 -11.02 16.26
CA PRO A 258 -22.84 -10.04 16.78
C PRO A 258 -22.30 -8.61 16.73
N PRO A 259 -23.13 -7.62 16.42
CA PRO A 259 -22.70 -6.22 16.35
C PRO A 259 -22.23 -5.74 17.73
N ILE A 260 -21.19 -4.92 17.73
CA ILE A 260 -20.74 -4.21 18.94
C ILE A 260 -21.69 -3.03 19.23
N LYS A 261 -21.76 -2.63 20.51
CA LYS A 261 -22.51 -1.44 20.90
C LYS A 261 -21.87 -0.19 20.31
N THR A 262 -22.66 0.58 19.57
CA THR A 262 -22.23 1.84 18.94
C THR A 262 -23.20 2.96 19.29
N THR A 263 -22.72 4.20 19.26
CA THR A 263 -23.54 5.41 19.32
C THR A 263 -23.42 6.12 17.97
N PRO A 264 -24.52 6.49 17.31
CA PRO A 264 -24.45 7.20 16.04
C PRO A 264 -23.94 8.63 16.26
N LEU A 265 -22.95 9.03 15.49
CA LEU A 265 -22.42 10.39 15.38
C LEU A 265 -22.83 10.95 14.01
N ARG A 266 -23.59 12.03 13.98
CA ARG A 266 -24.01 12.69 12.75
C ARG A 266 -22.89 13.60 12.28
N VAL A 267 -22.31 13.31 11.13
CA VAL A 267 -21.18 14.06 10.59
C VAL A 267 -21.50 14.62 9.22
N ALA A 268 -21.10 15.86 9.01
CA ALA A 268 -21.08 16.51 7.70
C ALA A 268 -19.63 16.75 7.27
N GLY A 269 -19.15 15.97 6.29
CA GLY A 269 -17.86 16.15 5.66
C GLY A 269 -18.00 17.06 4.43
N LEU A 270 -17.27 18.16 4.40
CA LEU A 270 -17.35 19.15 3.33
C LEU A 270 -16.26 18.87 2.27
N GLN A 271 -16.64 18.91 1.01
CA GLN A 271 -15.73 18.81 -0.13
C GLN A 271 -15.82 20.09 -0.96
N GLY A 272 -14.76 20.89 -0.95
CA GLY A 272 -14.70 22.16 -1.67
C GLY A 272 -14.46 21.98 -3.16
N ASN A 273 -13.78 20.91 -3.54
CA ASN A 273 -13.29 20.64 -4.90
C ASN A 273 -12.54 21.84 -5.50
N VAL A 274 -11.69 22.46 -4.66
CA VAL A 274 -10.92 23.65 -5.02
C VAL A 274 -9.65 23.22 -5.76
N PRO A 275 -9.31 23.81 -6.92
CA PRO A 275 -8.04 23.58 -7.57
C PRO A 275 -6.88 23.90 -6.60
N VAL A 276 -5.93 23.01 -6.44
CA VAL A 276 -4.89 23.11 -5.41
C VAL A 276 -4.07 24.41 -5.48
N TYR A 277 -3.86 24.94 -6.69
CA TYR A 277 -3.11 26.20 -6.90
C TYR A 277 -3.88 27.44 -6.50
N ASP A 278 -5.23 27.38 -6.40
CA ASP A 278 -6.07 28.51 -6.01
C ASP A 278 -5.88 28.86 -4.51
N TYR A 279 -5.41 27.93 -3.68
CA TYR A 279 -5.08 28.19 -2.28
C TYR A 279 -3.91 29.16 -2.09
N TRP A 280 -3.08 29.34 -3.11
CA TRP A 280 -1.95 30.28 -3.09
C TRP A 280 -2.20 31.56 -3.87
N ASP A 281 -3.35 31.70 -4.52
CA ASP A 281 -3.75 32.94 -5.19
C ASP A 281 -4.60 33.79 -4.24
N PRO A 282 -4.09 34.95 -3.77
CA PRO A 282 -4.85 35.84 -2.89
C PRO A 282 -6.21 36.27 -3.46
N LYS A 283 -6.37 36.24 -4.77
CA LYS A 283 -7.66 36.57 -5.43
C LYS A 283 -8.73 35.49 -5.19
N CYS A 284 -8.33 34.27 -4.84
CA CYS A 284 -9.22 33.15 -4.61
C CYS A 284 -9.63 33.00 -3.14
N GLU A 285 -8.94 33.64 -2.20
CA GLU A 285 -9.17 33.49 -0.75
C GLU A 285 -10.63 33.70 -0.35
N THR A 286 -11.24 34.82 -0.76
CA THR A 286 -12.63 35.13 -0.43
C THR A 286 -13.58 34.07 -0.97
N ARG A 287 -13.41 33.65 -2.21
CA ARG A 287 -14.23 32.61 -2.85
C ARG A 287 -14.13 31.28 -2.11
N ILE A 288 -12.93 30.87 -1.71
CA ILE A 288 -12.70 29.62 -0.99
C ILE A 288 -13.41 29.67 0.38
N MET A 289 -13.18 30.74 1.15
CA MET A 289 -13.83 30.89 2.47
C MET A 289 -15.34 30.95 2.36
N GLU A 290 -15.90 31.75 1.46
CA GLU A 290 -17.36 31.81 1.24
C GLU A 290 -17.94 30.46 0.84
N GLY A 291 -17.21 29.67 0.04
CA GLY A 291 -17.56 28.30 -0.33
C GLY A 291 -17.74 27.41 0.90
N TYR A 292 -16.72 27.31 1.77
CA TYR A 292 -16.78 26.50 2.97
C TYR A 292 -17.79 27.02 4.00
N LEU A 293 -17.90 28.33 4.19
CA LEU A 293 -18.90 28.91 5.09
C LEU A 293 -20.32 28.65 4.59
N ARG A 294 -20.58 28.76 3.29
CA ARG A 294 -21.87 28.41 2.67
C ARG A 294 -22.20 26.93 2.87
N GLN A 295 -21.26 26.01 2.57
CA GLN A 295 -21.44 24.59 2.80
C GLN A 295 -21.69 24.29 4.28
N SER A 296 -20.96 24.94 5.19
CA SER A 296 -21.18 24.78 6.64
C SER A 296 -22.57 25.19 7.05
N ARG A 297 -23.08 26.35 6.61
CA ARG A 297 -24.45 26.78 6.90
C ARG A 297 -25.49 25.79 6.34
N MET A 298 -25.27 25.25 5.15
CA MET A 298 -26.14 24.22 4.57
C MET A 298 -26.06 22.91 5.39
N ALA A 299 -24.87 22.47 5.79
CA ALA A 299 -24.72 21.29 6.62
C ALA A 299 -25.44 21.40 7.96
N LEU A 300 -25.37 22.57 8.61
CA LEU A 300 -26.01 22.84 9.89
C LEU A 300 -27.54 22.76 9.86
N THR A 301 -28.19 22.94 8.70
CA THR A 301 -29.64 22.75 8.57
C THR A 301 -30.07 21.29 8.85
N LEU A 302 -29.16 20.36 8.81
CA LEU A 302 -29.39 18.93 9.04
C LEU A 302 -28.94 18.49 10.45
N ASP A 303 -28.65 19.46 11.35
CA ASP A 303 -28.30 19.27 12.75
C ASP A 303 -27.19 18.23 12.98
N PRO A 304 -25.99 18.37 12.36
CA PRO A 304 -24.87 17.50 12.61
C PRO A 304 -24.29 17.70 14.02
N ASP A 305 -23.58 16.68 14.52
CA ASP A 305 -22.79 16.75 15.75
C ASP A 305 -21.35 17.22 15.47
N LEU A 306 -20.88 17.00 14.23
CA LEU A 306 -19.54 17.36 13.78
C LEU A 306 -19.56 17.81 12.32
N VAL A 307 -18.94 18.96 12.04
CA VAL A 307 -18.66 19.46 10.70
C VAL A 307 -17.16 19.34 10.44
N ILE A 308 -16.76 18.76 9.30
CA ILE A 308 -15.35 18.55 8.96
C ILE A 308 -15.00 19.28 7.67
N TRP A 309 -13.98 20.14 7.73
CA TRP A 309 -13.32 20.73 6.58
C TRP A 309 -12.06 19.90 6.24
N PRO A 310 -11.71 19.70 4.97
CA PRO A 310 -10.58 18.87 4.58
C PRO A 310 -9.21 19.48 4.96
N GLU A 311 -8.13 18.84 4.52
CA GLU A 311 -6.75 19.30 4.72
C GLU A 311 -6.53 20.67 4.10
N ALA A 312 -5.86 21.58 4.85
CA ALA A 312 -5.50 22.93 4.41
C ALA A 312 -6.67 23.71 3.74
N ALA A 313 -7.88 23.54 4.28
CA ALA A 313 -9.10 24.14 3.72
C ALA A 313 -9.16 25.67 3.90
N THR A 314 -8.39 26.23 4.84
CA THR A 314 -8.32 27.67 5.06
C THR A 314 -7.15 28.28 4.28
N PRO A 315 -7.38 29.36 3.49
CA PRO A 315 -6.30 29.98 2.71
C PRO A 315 -5.25 30.68 3.57
N ARG A 316 -5.58 31.02 4.82
CA ARG A 316 -4.67 31.58 5.82
C ARG A 316 -4.81 30.84 7.14
N PRO A 317 -3.81 30.90 8.03
CA PRO A 317 -3.80 30.15 9.30
C PRO A 317 -5.00 30.49 10.19
N LEU A 318 -5.86 29.51 10.46
CA LEU A 318 -7.14 29.69 11.16
C LEU A 318 -6.99 30.40 12.51
N LEU A 319 -6.02 30.03 13.32
CA LEU A 319 -5.86 30.56 14.69
C LEU A 319 -5.12 31.89 14.77
N LEU A 320 -4.49 32.35 13.69
CA LEU A 320 -3.76 33.61 13.64
C LEU A 320 -4.51 34.70 12.88
N ASP A 321 -5.36 34.32 11.93
CA ASP A 321 -6.15 35.27 11.16
C ASP A 321 -7.49 35.53 11.85
N GLU A 322 -7.61 36.67 12.52
CA GLU A 322 -8.83 37.04 13.28
C GLU A 322 -10.08 37.09 12.38
N ILE A 323 -9.95 37.48 11.12
CA ILE A 323 -11.08 37.55 10.19
C ILE A 323 -11.63 36.16 9.91
N ILE A 324 -10.75 35.24 9.49
CA ILE A 324 -11.13 33.85 9.20
C ILE A 324 -11.67 33.18 10.48
N PHE A 325 -10.98 33.35 11.60
CA PHE A 325 -11.42 32.77 12.87
C PHE A 325 -12.82 33.24 13.28
N ASN A 326 -13.07 34.56 13.20
CA ASN A 326 -14.37 35.14 13.55
C ASN A 326 -15.48 34.70 12.58
N GLN A 327 -15.20 34.57 11.28
CA GLN A 327 -16.17 34.04 10.31
C GLN A 327 -16.58 32.59 10.63
N VAL A 328 -15.61 31.72 10.96
CA VAL A 328 -15.88 30.34 11.35
C VAL A 328 -16.65 30.32 12.67
N LYS A 329 -16.22 31.11 13.66
CA LYS A 329 -16.86 31.21 14.96
C LYS A 329 -18.31 31.70 14.84
N GLU A 330 -18.60 32.65 13.95
CA GLU A 330 -19.96 33.14 13.68
C GLU A 330 -20.86 32.00 13.18
N VAL A 331 -20.38 31.19 12.22
CA VAL A 331 -21.15 30.05 11.71
C VAL A 331 -21.30 28.95 12.75
N ALA A 332 -20.30 28.71 13.60
CA ALA A 332 -20.36 27.73 14.66
C ALA A 332 -21.23 28.19 15.84
N SER A 333 -21.38 29.51 16.06
CA SER A 333 -22.13 30.04 17.17
C SER A 333 -23.62 29.71 17.05
N GLY A 334 -24.24 29.36 18.21
CA GLY A 334 -25.65 28.97 18.26
C GLY A 334 -25.97 27.55 17.76
N THR A 335 -24.94 26.76 17.39
CA THR A 335 -25.09 25.36 17.05
C THR A 335 -24.46 24.48 18.14
N ARG A 336 -24.82 23.19 18.16
CA ARG A 336 -24.16 22.21 19.03
C ARG A 336 -23.01 21.47 18.33
N ALA A 337 -22.81 21.70 17.02
CA ALA A 337 -21.81 21.01 16.24
C ALA A 337 -20.40 21.47 16.62
N ASP A 338 -19.49 20.51 16.77
CA ASP A 338 -18.07 20.77 16.78
C ASP A 338 -17.54 20.92 15.34
N PHE A 339 -16.46 21.66 15.16
CA PHE A 339 -15.83 21.89 13.86
C PHE A 339 -14.40 21.36 13.85
N LEU A 340 -14.10 20.38 12.98
CA LEU A 340 -12.76 19.89 12.73
C LEU A 340 -12.26 20.47 11.40
N ILE A 341 -11.23 21.28 11.43
CA ILE A 341 -10.79 22.09 10.28
C ILE A 341 -9.32 21.82 9.98
N GLY A 342 -9.00 21.44 8.73
CA GLY A 342 -7.64 21.39 8.24
C GLY A 342 -7.10 22.78 7.95
N SER A 343 -5.99 23.16 8.58
CA SER A 343 -5.36 24.47 8.44
C SER A 343 -3.87 24.41 8.72
N VAL A 344 -3.11 25.36 8.19
CA VAL A 344 -1.74 25.60 8.65
C VAL A 344 -1.79 26.18 10.07
N HIS A 345 -0.88 25.74 10.92
CA HIS A 345 -0.72 26.22 12.29
C HIS A 345 0.72 26.62 12.56
N TYR A 346 0.92 27.77 13.21
CA TYR A 346 2.22 28.28 13.59
C TYR A 346 2.34 28.31 15.12
N GLU A 347 3.35 27.66 15.66
CA GLU A 347 3.76 27.79 17.06
C GLU A 347 4.87 28.84 17.16
N GLN A 348 4.83 29.68 18.20
CA GLN A 348 5.87 30.70 18.42
C GLN A 348 6.99 30.18 19.32
N GLU A 349 6.68 29.36 20.32
CA GLU A 349 7.63 28.81 21.27
C GLU A 349 7.36 27.33 21.59
N PRO A 350 8.16 26.38 21.07
CA PRO A 350 9.21 26.58 20.07
C PRO A 350 8.62 26.92 18.70
N ARG A 351 9.32 27.74 17.92
CA ARG A 351 8.86 28.10 16.58
C ARG A 351 8.71 26.86 15.72
N GLY A 352 7.54 26.71 15.11
CA GLY A 352 7.25 25.60 14.22
C GLY A 352 6.08 25.91 13.28
N ASP A 353 6.18 25.42 12.05
CA ASP A 353 5.20 25.58 10.98
C ASP A 353 4.59 24.21 10.69
N TYR A 354 3.30 24.01 10.95
CA TYR A 354 2.65 22.70 10.90
C TYR A 354 1.45 22.68 9.94
N ASN A 355 1.30 21.55 9.26
CA ASN A 355 0.03 21.17 8.66
C ASN A 355 -0.83 20.50 9.75
N SER A 356 -2.03 21.01 10.04
CA SER A 356 -2.76 20.66 11.27
C SER A 356 -4.25 20.39 11.04
N ALA A 357 -4.79 19.54 11.92
CA ALA A 357 -6.22 19.38 12.14
C ALA A 357 -6.61 20.07 13.46
N ILE A 358 -7.48 21.05 13.38
CA ILE A 358 -7.89 21.91 14.48
C ILE A 358 -9.35 21.65 14.83
N LEU A 359 -9.61 21.18 16.04
CA LEU A 359 -10.97 20.95 16.56
C LEU A 359 -11.40 22.14 17.41
N LEU A 360 -12.44 22.82 16.96
CA LEU A 360 -13.14 23.86 17.70
C LEU A 360 -14.38 23.23 18.34
N THR A 361 -14.40 23.14 19.66
CA THR A 361 -15.54 22.60 20.40
C THR A 361 -16.40 23.72 20.95
N ASN A 362 -17.71 23.51 20.97
CA ASN A 362 -18.67 24.52 21.41
C ASN A 362 -18.62 24.79 22.94
N HIS A 363 -18.03 23.88 23.71
CA HIS A 363 -18.00 23.94 25.18
C HIS A 363 -16.63 24.15 25.81
N ALA A 364 -15.56 23.96 25.06
CA ALA A 364 -14.19 24.18 25.53
C ALA A 364 -13.61 25.45 24.88
N GLY A 365 -13.35 26.48 25.66
CA GLY A 365 -12.83 27.77 25.14
C GLY A 365 -11.46 27.71 24.44
N ALA A 366 -10.84 26.54 24.29
CA ALA A 366 -9.55 26.32 23.64
C ALA A 366 -9.68 25.32 22.51
N ALA A 367 -9.02 25.60 21.37
CA ALA A 367 -8.88 24.69 20.26
C ALA A 367 -8.01 23.49 20.65
N GLN A 368 -8.39 22.28 20.21
CA GLN A 368 -7.52 21.10 20.25
C GLN A 368 -6.82 20.96 18.90
N ILE A 369 -5.52 20.68 18.90
CA ILE A 369 -4.70 20.70 17.69
C ILE A 369 -3.96 19.37 17.55
N TYR A 370 -4.04 18.80 16.36
CA TYR A 370 -3.17 17.71 15.90
C TYR A 370 -2.28 18.22 14.78
N ASN A 371 -0.98 18.14 14.94
CA ASN A 371 0.01 18.49 13.94
C ASN A 371 0.45 17.23 13.19
N LYS A 372 0.51 17.30 11.86
CA LYS A 372 0.91 16.18 11.00
C LYS A 372 2.25 15.61 11.42
N VAL A 373 2.29 14.31 11.69
CA VAL A 373 3.48 13.62 12.22
C VAL A 373 4.38 13.14 11.08
N HIS A 374 3.77 12.62 10.01
CA HIS A 374 4.51 12.06 8.89
C HIS A 374 4.38 12.94 7.64
N LEU A 375 5.41 13.72 7.40
CA LEU A 375 5.47 14.65 6.27
C LEU A 375 5.79 13.93 4.96
N VAL A 376 5.22 14.42 3.86
CA VAL A 376 5.47 13.91 2.51
C VAL A 376 6.79 14.45 1.97
N PRO A 377 7.80 13.59 1.70
CA PRO A 377 9.04 14.03 1.10
C PRO A 377 8.81 14.71 -0.25
N PHE A 378 9.52 15.80 -0.51
CA PHE A 378 9.41 16.64 -1.72
C PHE A 378 8.05 17.32 -1.95
N GLY A 379 7.10 17.16 -1.01
CA GLY A 379 5.83 17.86 -1.00
C GLY A 379 5.71 18.83 0.17
N GLU A 380 6.13 18.40 1.36
CA GLU A 380 6.05 19.19 2.61
C GLU A 380 7.41 19.51 3.19
N PHE A 381 8.45 18.80 2.80
CA PHE A 381 9.85 19.09 3.12
C PHE A 381 10.79 18.52 2.05
N VAL A 382 12.00 19.07 1.96
CA VAL A 382 13.04 18.55 1.06
C VAL A 382 14.08 17.79 1.89
N PRO A 383 14.18 16.44 1.73
CA PRO A 383 15.18 15.66 2.44
C PRO A 383 16.60 16.19 2.18
N PHE A 384 17.40 16.29 3.25
CA PHE A 384 18.80 16.75 3.16
C PHE A 384 18.98 18.13 2.51
N ARG A 385 17.98 19.03 2.57
CA ARG A 385 18.01 20.38 1.96
C ARG A 385 19.35 21.12 2.22
N LYS A 386 19.88 21.04 3.45
CA LYS A 386 21.15 21.69 3.84
C LYS A 386 22.39 20.97 3.31
N GLY A 387 22.33 19.65 3.12
CA GLY A 387 23.49 18.83 2.71
C GLY A 387 23.62 18.63 1.19
N PHE A 388 22.52 18.71 0.46
CA PHE A 388 22.47 18.50 -0.99
C PHE A 388 21.64 19.59 -1.69
N PRO A 389 22.22 20.78 -1.92
CA PRO A 389 21.53 21.92 -2.56
C PRO A 389 20.93 21.59 -3.94
N LEU A 390 21.50 20.61 -4.64
CA LEU A 390 20.99 20.14 -5.94
C LEU A 390 19.55 19.62 -5.83
N LEU A 391 19.18 18.96 -4.72
CA LEU A 391 17.80 18.48 -4.51
C LEU A 391 16.82 19.65 -4.40
N SER A 392 17.21 20.72 -3.69
CA SER A 392 16.40 21.94 -3.61
C SER A 392 16.26 22.62 -4.97
N TRP A 393 17.30 22.61 -5.78
CA TRP A 393 17.26 23.15 -7.14
C TRP A 393 16.32 22.33 -8.05
N ILE A 394 16.32 20.99 -7.94
CA ILE A 394 15.41 20.10 -8.71
C ILE A 394 13.95 20.33 -8.33
N VAL A 395 13.65 20.53 -7.05
CA VAL A 395 12.29 20.77 -6.54
C VAL A 395 11.83 22.20 -6.88
N GLY A 396 12.77 23.14 -7.00
CA GLY A 396 12.48 24.54 -7.31
C GLY A 396 11.62 25.20 -6.23
N ASN A 397 10.74 26.12 -6.65
CA ASN A 397 9.84 26.87 -5.76
C ASN A 397 8.60 26.08 -5.28
N ARG A 398 8.46 24.80 -5.63
CA ARG A 398 7.29 24.00 -5.25
C ARG A 398 7.20 23.73 -3.75
N VAL A 399 8.35 23.66 -3.05
CA VAL A 399 8.45 23.56 -1.59
C VAL A 399 9.35 24.70 -1.10
N PRO A 400 8.79 25.89 -0.95
CA PRO A 400 9.60 27.08 -0.59
C PRO A 400 10.17 27.00 0.81
N TYR A 401 9.46 26.38 1.74
CA TYR A 401 9.88 26.12 3.12
C TYR A 401 9.44 24.71 3.53
N ASP A 402 10.07 24.19 4.59
CA ASP A 402 9.75 22.87 5.12
C ASP A 402 8.74 23.04 6.26
N PHE A 403 7.70 22.19 6.32
CA PHE A 403 6.90 22.02 7.51
C PHE A 403 7.69 21.26 8.58
N ASP A 404 7.30 21.45 9.84
CA ASP A 404 7.83 20.70 10.97
C ASP A 404 6.91 19.49 11.27
N PRO A 405 7.48 18.34 11.64
CA PRO A 405 6.69 17.18 12.03
C PRO A 405 6.08 17.37 13.43
N GLY A 406 4.83 16.94 13.59
CA GLY A 406 4.18 16.87 14.90
C GLY A 406 4.89 15.88 15.85
N LYS A 407 4.65 16.02 17.14
CA LYS A 407 5.33 15.25 18.21
C LYS A 407 4.94 13.77 18.24
N GLY A 408 3.80 13.41 17.66
CA GLY A 408 3.27 12.04 17.62
C GLY A 408 1.75 12.02 17.52
N PRO A 409 1.15 10.82 17.43
CA PRO A 409 -0.31 10.70 17.37
C PRO A 409 -0.95 11.27 18.64
N ALA A 410 -2.04 12.01 18.45
CA ALA A 410 -2.85 12.58 19.51
C ALA A 410 -4.32 12.35 19.22
N LEU A 411 -5.15 12.34 20.24
CA LEU A 411 -6.59 12.23 20.10
C LEU A 411 -7.22 13.61 20.25
N LEU A 412 -8.30 13.83 19.48
CA LEU A 412 -9.18 14.99 19.62
C LEU A 412 -10.50 14.52 20.25
N GLU A 413 -10.94 15.18 21.32
CA GLU A 413 -12.14 14.80 22.05
C GLU A 413 -13.31 15.72 21.67
N LEU A 414 -14.37 15.13 21.10
CA LEU A 414 -15.60 15.84 20.77
C LEU A 414 -16.36 16.26 22.03
N SER A 415 -17.15 17.31 21.91
CA SER A 415 -18.20 17.61 22.87
C SER A 415 -19.17 16.42 23.00
N GLN A 416 -19.95 16.39 24.09
CA GLN A 416 -20.99 15.37 24.25
C GLN A 416 -22.05 15.51 23.15
N TYR A 417 -22.18 14.49 22.28
CA TYR A 417 -23.04 14.54 21.10
C TYR A 417 -24.35 13.76 21.23
N ALA A 418 -24.49 12.92 22.25
CA ALA A 418 -25.73 12.20 22.53
C ALA A 418 -26.00 12.15 24.04
N PRO A 419 -27.28 12.17 24.50
CA PRO A 419 -27.62 12.07 25.90
C PRO A 419 -27.05 10.79 26.53
N GLY A 420 -26.28 10.94 27.62
CA GLY A 420 -25.64 9.81 28.31
C GLY A 420 -24.46 9.15 27.57
N ALA A 421 -24.07 9.64 26.40
CA ALA A 421 -22.84 9.23 25.76
C ALA A 421 -21.65 9.97 26.38
N ALA A 422 -20.51 9.27 26.55
CA ALA A 422 -19.25 9.94 26.78
C ALA A 422 -18.82 10.68 25.49
N SER A 423 -17.92 11.66 25.60
CA SER A 423 -17.29 12.30 24.44
C SER A 423 -16.64 11.25 23.53
N ALA A 424 -16.74 11.43 22.20
CA ALA A 424 -16.05 10.54 21.27
C ALA A 424 -14.61 10.99 21.04
N LYS A 425 -13.69 10.03 20.96
CA LYS A 425 -12.28 10.24 20.71
C LYS A 425 -11.94 10.00 19.26
N LEU A 426 -11.53 11.05 18.56
CA LEU A 426 -11.10 11.00 17.17
C LEU A 426 -9.59 10.73 17.09
N GLY A 427 -9.18 9.83 16.19
CA GLY A 427 -7.80 9.67 15.75
C GLY A 427 -7.61 10.40 14.41
N PRO A 428 -7.14 11.66 14.42
CA PRO A 428 -6.94 12.43 13.21
C PRO A 428 -5.76 11.89 12.40
N LEU A 429 -5.86 11.99 11.09
CA LEU A 429 -4.84 11.63 10.11
C LEU A 429 -4.85 12.69 9.02
N LEU A 430 -3.68 13.14 8.59
CA LEU A 430 -3.56 14.14 7.54
C LEU A 430 -2.99 13.52 6.27
N CYS A 431 -3.82 13.45 5.21
CA CYS A 431 -3.44 13.01 3.87
C CYS A 431 -2.75 11.63 3.88
N PHE A 432 -1.49 11.56 3.46
CA PHE A 432 -0.68 10.35 3.34
C PHE A 432 -0.62 9.49 4.63
N GLU A 433 -0.88 10.07 5.80
CA GLU A 433 -0.84 9.37 7.08
C GLU A 433 -1.84 8.20 7.16
N ASP A 434 -2.96 8.27 6.45
CA ASP A 434 -3.95 7.18 6.43
C ASP A 434 -3.46 5.93 5.68
N THR A 435 -2.31 6.02 5.02
CA THR A 435 -1.66 4.85 4.41
C THR A 435 -0.73 4.11 5.39
N LEU A 436 -0.39 4.73 6.53
CA LEU A 436 0.60 4.26 7.48
C LEU A 436 -0.04 3.43 8.59
N GLY A 437 0.14 2.10 8.55
CA GLY A 437 -0.44 1.18 9.53
C GLY A 437 0.02 1.45 10.96
N GLU A 438 1.29 1.76 11.16
CA GLU A 438 1.84 2.00 12.51
C GLU A 438 1.25 3.27 13.15
N LEU A 439 1.09 4.36 12.41
CA LEU A 439 0.52 5.60 12.92
C LEU A 439 -0.95 5.41 13.31
N THR A 440 -1.75 4.78 12.42
CA THR A 440 -3.16 4.49 12.71
C THR A 440 -3.33 3.52 13.89
N ARG A 441 -2.43 2.53 14.02
CA ARG A 441 -2.37 1.62 15.15
C ARG A 441 -2.14 2.36 16.47
N GLN A 442 -1.19 3.30 16.49
CA GLN A 442 -0.89 4.10 17.68
C GLN A 442 -2.10 4.94 18.11
N SER A 443 -2.80 5.58 17.16
CA SER A 443 -4.05 6.31 17.45
C SER A 443 -5.11 5.38 18.06
N ALA A 444 -5.28 4.17 17.53
CA ALA A 444 -6.19 3.18 18.07
C ALA A 444 -5.76 2.68 19.47
N ALA A 445 -4.45 2.51 19.71
CA ALA A 445 -3.90 2.11 21.01
C ALA A 445 -4.11 3.19 22.09
N LEU A 446 -4.08 4.46 21.72
CA LEU A 446 -4.41 5.60 22.60
C LEU A 446 -5.90 5.65 22.94
N GLY A 447 -6.76 4.90 22.26
CA GLY A 447 -8.19 4.81 22.53
C GLY A 447 -9.08 5.57 21.56
N ALA A 448 -8.60 5.86 20.34
CA ALA A 448 -9.47 6.36 19.27
C ALA A 448 -10.69 5.46 19.07
N GLN A 449 -11.83 6.07 18.79
CA GLN A 449 -13.11 5.39 18.49
C GLN A 449 -13.50 5.56 17.01
N LEU A 450 -12.99 6.59 16.38
CA LEU A 450 -13.17 6.90 14.96
C LEU A 450 -11.86 7.45 14.41
N LEU A 451 -11.39 6.90 13.29
CA LEU A 451 -10.32 7.50 12.51
C LEU A 451 -10.92 8.57 11.60
N VAL A 452 -10.27 9.71 11.50
CA VAL A 452 -10.72 10.81 10.63
C VAL A 452 -9.55 11.26 9.77
N THR A 453 -9.67 11.08 8.45
CA THR A 453 -8.67 11.59 7.52
C THR A 453 -9.15 12.91 6.91
N LEU A 454 -8.33 13.95 7.03
CA LEU A 454 -8.44 15.17 6.27
C LEU A 454 -7.39 15.13 5.16
N THR A 455 -7.81 15.30 3.91
CA THR A 455 -6.88 15.17 2.77
C THR A 455 -7.21 16.14 1.64
N ASN A 456 -6.21 16.40 0.80
CA ASN A 456 -6.39 17.09 -0.47
C ASN A 456 -5.68 16.30 -1.58
N ASP A 457 -6.44 15.51 -2.33
CA ASP A 457 -5.91 14.74 -3.46
C ASP A 457 -5.80 15.58 -4.76
N GLY A 458 -6.11 16.89 -4.71
CA GLY A 458 -6.03 17.82 -5.83
C GLY A 458 -4.63 17.93 -6.46
N TRP A 459 -3.58 17.64 -5.69
CA TRP A 459 -2.20 17.51 -6.16
C TRP A 459 -2.02 16.50 -7.29
N PHE A 460 -2.88 15.50 -7.33
CA PHE A 460 -2.80 14.38 -8.27
C PHE A 460 -3.83 14.51 -9.40
N GLU A 461 -4.49 15.66 -9.50
CA GLU A 461 -5.54 15.94 -10.50
C GLU A 461 -6.59 14.80 -10.56
N HIS A 462 -7.19 14.56 -11.72
CA HIS A 462 -8.14 13.47 -11.93
C HIS A 462 -7.45 12.12 -12.18
N SER A 463 -6.35 11.83 -11.48
CA SER A 463 -5.58 10.60 -11.65
C SER A 463 -6.09 9.44 -10.79
N THR A 464 -5.42 8.31 -10.91
CA THR A 464 -5.73 7.09 -10.14
C THR A 464 -5.21 7.13 -8.70
N ALA A 465 -4.40 8.13 -8.35
CA ALA A 465 -3.83 8.30 -7.02
C ALA A 465 -4.89 8.26 -5.93
N THR A 466 -5.99 9.00 -6.10
CA THR A 466 -7.11 9.07 -5.15
C THR A 466 -7.69 7.69 -4.81
N ARG A 467 -7.89 6.82 -5.82
CA ARG A 467 -8.38 5.45 -5.59
C ARG A 467 -7.33 4.56 -4.94
N GLN A 468 -6.07 4.71 -5.29
CA GLN A 468 -4.98 3.99 -4.64
C GLN A 468 -4.79 4.45 -3.19
N HIS A 469 -4.91 5.75 -2.92
CA HIS A 469 -4.86 6.32 -1.59
C HIS A 469 -5.94 5.70 -0.70
N LEU A 470 -7.21 5.76 -1.14
CA LEU A 470 -8.32 5.11 -0.42
C LEU A 470 -8.10 3.61 -0.25
N ALA A 471 -7.53 2.90 -1.23
CA ALA A 471 -7.26 1.47 -1.12
C ALA A 471 -6.28 1.13 0.01
N ASN A 472 -5.28 1.96 0.24
CA ASN A 472 -4.36 1.82 1.37
C ASN A 472 -5.07 2.16 2.69
N ALA A 473 -5.81 3.27 2.76
CA ALA A 473 -6.57 3.71 3.92
C ALA A 473 -7.64 2.69 4.36
N GLN A 474 -8.28 2.02 3.41
CA GLN A 474 -9.30 1.00 3.66
C GLN A 474 -8.82 -0.10 4.59
N LEU A 475 -7.58 -0.55 4.47
CA LEU A 475 -7.02 -1.63 5.30
C LEU A 475 -6.79 -1.18 6.75
N ARG A 476 -6.60 0.09 6.99
CA ARG A 476 -6.43 0.66 8.35
C ARG A 476 -7.62 0.38 9.23
N THR A 477 -8.83 0.41 8.66
CA THR A 477 -10.06 0.10 9.43
C THR A 477 -10.07 -1.34 9.93
N VAL A 478 -9.59 -2.27 9.13
CA VAL A 478 -9.53 -3.70 9.49
C VAL A 478 -8.42 -3.99 10.49
N GLU A 479 -7.27 -3.36 10.31
CA GLU A 479 -6.11 -3.46 11.20
C GLU A 479 -6.44 -2.96 12.60
N THR A 480 -7.14 -1.84 12.70
CA THR A 480 -7.49 -1.23 13.99
C THR A 480 -8.84 -1.69 14.56
N GLY A 481 -9.74 -2.18 13.70
CA GLY A 481 -11.12 -2.50 14.06
C GLY A 481 -12.01 -1.26 14.24
N LEU A 482 -11.57 -0.08 13.75
CA LEU A 482 -12.26 1.19 13.84
C LEU A 482 -12.85 1.61 12.48
N PRO A 483 -13.98 2.34 12.46
CA PRO A 483 -14.42 3.02 11.25
C PRO A 483 -13.47 4.16 10.88
N LEU A 484 -13.43 4.52 9.60
CA LEU A 484 -12.68 5.65 9.07
C LEU A 484 -13.63 6.57 8.29
N LEU A 485 -13.65 7.84 8.67
CA LEU A 485 -14.27 8.89 7.87
C LEU A 485 -13.18 9.67 7.15
N ARG A 486 -13.20 9.64 5.83
CA ARG A 486 -12.28 10.36 4.96
C ARG A 486 -12.99 11.57 4.38
N VAL A 487 -12.45 12.76 4.60
CA VAL A 487 -12.94 14.03 4.05
C VAL A 487 -11.85 14.64 3.19
N ALA A 488 -12.11 14.73 1.90
CA ALA A 488 -11.19 15.24 0.90
C ALA A 488 -11.65 16.61 0.39
N ASP A 489 -10.71 17.54 0.17
CA ASP A 489 -11.06 18.76 -0.57
C ASP A 489 -11.40 18.42 -2.03
N THR A 490 -10.52 17.64 -2.65
CA THR A 490 -10.70 17.08 -3.99
C THR A 490 -10.41 15.59 -3.92
N GLY A 491 -11.25 14.77 -4.55
CA GLY A 491 -11.03 13.32 -4.59
C GLY A 491 -12.19 12.49 -4.05
N ILE A 492 -11.96 11.62 -3.05
CA ILE A 492 -12.99 10.72 -2.52
C ILE A 492 -13.26 11.03 -1.06
N THR A 493 -14.43 11.62 -0.78
CA THR A 493 -15.00 11.76 0.57
C THR A 493 -15.93 10.58 0.83
N CYS A 494 -15.64 9.78 1.88
CA CYS A 494 -16.38 8.54 2.14
C CYS A 494 -16.29 8.06 3.58
N LEU A 495 -17.22 7.17 3.97
CA LEU A 495 -17.19 6.39 5.20
C LEU A 495 -16.76 4.96 4.89
N VAL A 496 -15.73 4.46 5.59
CA VAL A 496 -15.31 3.06 5.56
C VAL A 496 -15.62 2.42 6.92
N ASP A 497 -16.35 1.31 6.91
CA ASP A 497 -16.68 0.60 8.14
C ASP A 497 -15.46 -0.17 8.71
N ARG A 498 -15.56 -0.61 9.95
CA ARG A 498 -14.50 -1.39 10.64
C ARG A 498 -14.08 -2.70 9.96
N PHE A 499 -14.83 -3.14 8.96
CA PHE A 499 -14.54 -4.34 8.17
C PHE A 499 -13.90 -4.02 6.82
N GLY A 500 -13.63 -2.74 6.54
CA GLY A 500 -13.06 -2.29 5.28
C GLY A 500 -14.08 -2.12 4.15
N ARG A 501 -15.38 -2.04 4.44
CA ARG A 501 -16.41 -1.79 3.43
C ARG A 501 -16.61 -0.28 3.27
N ILE A 502 -16.51 0.22 2.05
CA ILE A 502 -16.92 1.58 1.72
C ILE A 502 -18.46 1.61 1.79
N ARG A 503 -19.03 2.45 2.67
CA ARG A 503 -20.46 2.51 2.94
C ARG A 503 -21.14 3.63 2.18
N ASP A 504 -20.65 4.83 2.40
CA ASP A 504 -21.19 6.04 1.82
C ASP A 504 -20.06 6.79 1.14
N THR A 505 -20.35 7.37 -0.02
CA THR A 505 -19.37 8.12 -0.81
C THR A 505 -20.06 9.33 -1.41
N LEU A 506 -19.44 10.50 -1.27
CA LEU A 506 -19.87 11.69 -1.99
C LEU A 506 -19.59 11.51 -3.48
N SER A 507 -20.66 11.46 -4.27
CA SER A 507 -20.53 11.32 -5.72
C SER A 507 -21.67 12.00 -6.45
N GLY A 508 -21.36 12.59 -7.57
CA GLY A 508 -22.31 13.14 -8.51
C GLY A 508 -22.79 12.11 -9.54
N PRO A 509 -23.41 12.58 -10.61
CA PRO A 509 -23.83 11.73 -11.71
C PRO A 509 -22.67 10.88 -12.25
N ASN A 510 -22.98 9.63 -12.61
CA ASN A 510 -22.01 8.64 -13.13
C ASN A 510 -20.88 8.27 -12.17
N GLY A 511 -21.06 8.50 -10.85
CA GLY A 511 -20.06 8.16 -9.85
C GLY A 511 -18.84 9.08 -9.82
N ASN A 512 -18.92 10.28 -10.41
CA ASN A 512 -17.87 11.29 -10.33
C ASN A 512 -17.72 11.77 -8.89
N THR A 513 -16.51 11.66 -8.33
CA THR A 513 -16.18 12.09 -6.96
C THR A 513 -15.48 13.45 -6.93
N PHE A 514 -15.13 14.03 -8.08
CA PHE A 514 -14.52 15.35 -8.19
C PHE A 514 -15.61 16.41 -8.34
N ILE A 515 -16.33 16.64 -7.25
CA ILE A 515 -17.46 17.57 -7.18
C ILE A 515 -17.40 18.37 -5.88
N GLU A 516 -17.94 19.58 -5.88
CA GLU A 516 -18.27 20.30 -4.65
C GLU A 516 -19.51 19.65 -3.99
N GLY A 517 -19.49 19.47 -2.67
CA GLY A 517 -20.64 18.90 -1.96
C GLY A 517 -20.42 18.59 -0.49
N ILE A 518 -21.44 18.02 0.12
CA ILE A 518 -21.48 17.67 1.54
C ILE A 518 -21.81 16.19 1.65
N LEU A 519 -20.92 15.40 2.27
CA LEU A 519 -21.22 14.04 2.67
C LEU A 519 -21.86 14.06 4.08
N GLN A 520 -23.14 13.73 4.16
CA GLN A 520 -23.80 13.58 5.45
C GLN A 520 -24.00 12.12 5.79
N VAL A 521 -23.45 11.70 6.94
CA VAL A 521 -23.48 10.31 7.37
C VAL A 521 -23.69 10.17 8.86
N ASN A 522 -24.30 9.05 9.27
CA ASN A 522 -24.37 8.59 10.65
C ASN A 522 -23.27 7.57 10.89
N VAL A 523 -22.18 8.00 11.50
CA VAL A 523 -21.05 7.12 11.80
C VAL A 523 -21.35 6.29 13.05
N PRO A 524 -21.33 4.94 12.97
CA PRO A 524 -21.54 4.08 14.15
C PRO A 524 -20.24 4.04 14.99
N VAL A 525 -20.08 4.97 15.92
CA VAL A 525 -18.91 5.08 16.80
C VAL A 525 -18.98 4.00 17.89
N PRO A 526 -17.98 3.12 18.03
CA PRO A 526 -17.92 2.11 19.08
C PRO A 526 -17.87 2.75 20.47
N VAL A 527 -18.78 2.37 21.37
CA VAL A 527 -18.75 2.83 22.77
C VAL A 527 -17.49 2.33 23.48
N HIS A 528 -17.13 1.08 23.23
CA HIS A 528 -15.91 0.45 23.71
C HIS A 528 -15.19 -0.19 22.53
N PRO A 529 -14.18 0.49 21.96
CA PRO A 529 -13.43 -0.08 20.84
C PRO A 529 -12.67 -1.34 21.28
N VAL A 530 -12.86 -2.42 20.53
CA VAL A 530 -12.12 -3.67 20.76
C VAL A 530 -10.80 -3.59 20.01
N GLN A 531 -9.72 -3.49 20.76
CA GLN A 531 -8.38 -3.50 20.15
C GLN A 531 -8.09 -4.85 19.48
N THR A 532 -7.71 -4.80 18.22
CA THR A 532 -7.29 -5.97 17.45
C THR A 532 -5.94 -6.51 17.97
N PHE A 533 -5.55 -7.70 17.54
CA PHE A 533 -4.21 -8.21 17.84
C PHE A 533 -3.12 -7.29 17.22
N TYR A 534 -3.34 -6.83 15.98
CA TYR A 534 -2.44 -5.88 15.32
C TYR A 534 -2.33 -4.56 16.10
N THR A 535 -3.44 -4.00 16.60
CA THR A 535 -3.39 -2.79 17.44
C THR A 535 -2.48 -2.96 18.65
N ARG A 536 -2.51 -4.11 19.30
CA ARG A 536 -1.72 -4.39 20.52
C ARG A 536 -0.25 -4.68 20.25
N HIS A 537 0.07 -5.34 19.14
CA HIS A 537 1.39 -5.92 18.89
C HIS A 537 2.12 -5.32 17.68
N GLY A 538 1.42 -4.48 16.87
CA GLY A 538 2.00 -3.85 15.68
C GLY A 538 2.49 -4.85 14.63
N ASP A 539 3.58 -4.54 14.01
CA ASP A 539 4.18 -5.28 12.90
C ASP A 539 4.90 -6.58 13.31
N LEU A 540 4.44 -7.22 14.40
CA LEU A 540 5.06 -8.45 14.91
C LEU A 540 5.20 -9.52 13.83
N PHE A 541 4.19 -9.69 12.96
CA PHE A 541 4.23 -10.66 11.87
C PHE A 541 5.31 -10.31 10.85
N ALA A 542 5.42 -9.05 10.44
CA ALA A 542 6.46 -8.59 9.52
C ALA A 542 7.87 -8.72 10.13
N HIS A 543 8.02 -8.42 11.42
CA HIS A 543 9.28 -8.62 12.15
C HIS A 543 9.67 -10.10 12.22
N ALA A 544 8.71 -11.01 12.46
CA ALA A 544 8.96 -12.44 12.42
C ALA A 544 9.41 -12.92 11.02
N CYS A 545 8.78 -12.40 9.96
CA CYS A 545 9.19 -12.65 8.57
C CYS A 545 10.61 -12.14 8.30
N LEU A 546 10.96 -10.95 8.77
CA LEU A 546 12.31 -10.39 8.64
C LEU A 546 13.35 -11.26 9.37
N ALA A 547 13.08 -11.63 10.63
CA ALA A 547 13.96 -12.48 11.42
C ALA A 547 14.20 -13.84 10.75
N LEU A 548 13.13 -14.46 10.23
CA LEU A 548 13.21 -15.71 9.48
C LEU A 548 14.05 -15.58 8.20
N THR A 549 13.88 -14.49 7.47
CA THR A 549 14.65 -14.20 6.25
C THR A 549 16.14 -14.02 6.55
N VAL A 550 16.47 -13.27 7.60
CA VAL A 550 17.85 -13.08 8.05
C VAL A 550 18.49 -14.40 8.50
N ALA A 551 17.77 -15.19 9.31
CA ALA A 551 18.25 -16.51 9.77
C ALA A 551 18.51 -17.46 8.59
N ALA A 552 17.60 -17.53 7.62
CA ALA A 552 17.78 -18.34 6.42
C ALA A 552 18.96 -17.87 5.55
N SER A 553 19.16 -16.57 5.42
CA SER A 553 20.30 -15.97 4.70
C SER A 553 21.63 -16.31 5.36
N LEU A 554 21.72 -16.22 6.69
CA LEU A 554 22.89 -16.58 7.46
C LEU A 554 23.20 -18.09 7.36
N ALA A 555 22.18 -18.94 7.45
CA ALA A 555 22.33 -20.38 7.29
C ALA A 555 22.88 -20.75 5.89
N ALA A 556 22.34 -20.11 4.85
CA ALA A 556 22.81 -20.31 3.48
C ALA A 556 24.27 -19.85 3.29
N TRP A 557 24.64 -18.71 3.87
CA TRP A 557 26.01 -18.18 3.81
C TRP A 557 27.01 -19.07 4.56
N LEU A 558 26.66 -19.55 5.76
CA LEU A 558 27.50 -20.49 6.54
C LEU A 558 27.69 -21.81 5.79
N ALA A 559 26.63 -22.34 5.18
CA ALA A 559 26.71 -23.55 4.38
C ALA A 559 27.63 -23.36 3.14
N PHE A 560 27.56 -22.19 2.51
CA PHE A 560 28.45 -21.83 1.41
C PHE A 560 29.92 -21.77 1.84
N ARG A 561 30.23 -21.09 2.95
CA ARG A 561 31.61 -21.00 3.50
C ARG A 561 32.19 -22.37 3.83
N ARG A 562 31.40 -23.25 4.47
CA ARG A 562 31.86 -24.62 4.80
C ARG A 562 32.21 -25.46 3.56
N ARG A 563 31.47 -25.29 2.45
CA ARG A 563 31.76 -25.95 1.17
C ARG A 563 33.02 -25.40 0.52
N SER A 564 33.20 -24.11 0.55
CA SER A 564 34.41 -23.44 0.01
C SER A 564 35.70 -23.86 0.76
N GLN A 565 35.61 -24.08 2.08
CA GLN A 565 36.77 -24.53 2.90
C GLN A 565 37.08 -26.02 2.71
N LYS A 566 36.13 -26.86 2.28
CA LYS A 566 36.34 -28.29 2.03
C LYS A 566 36.79 -28.59 0.61
N GLY A 567 37.04 -27.58 -0.23
CA GLY A 567 37.52 -27.78 -1.60
C GLY A 567 36.52 -28.48 -2.54
N LEU A 568 35.23 -28.53 -2.16
CA LEU A 568 34.15 -29.16 -2.93
C LEU A 568 33.34 -28.13 -3.70
#